data_85e94c201a44e312bc96c94a5a59384f
#
_entry.id   85e94c201a44e312bc96c94a5a59384f
#
_cell.length_a   1.000
_cell.length_b   1.000
_cell.length_c   1.000
_cell.angle_alpha   90.00
_cell.angle_beta   90.00
_cell.angle_gamma   90.00
#
_symmetry.space_group_name_H-M   'P 1'
#
loop_
_entity.id
_entity.type
_entity.pdbx_description
1 polymer ?
#
loop_
_entity_poly.entity_id
_entity_poly.type
_entity_poly.pdbx_seq_one_letter_code
_entity_poly.pdbx_strand_id
1 'polypeptide(L)'
;MNPIRKQRVYALMAIAGGSILAVFLVVSALSKNLNLFYSPTDLLNNELSPDTLIRAGGMVREGSIKRSNNSLNIEFVVTDFKNDLTINYSGILPDLFSEKAGVVVQGYLEKEGSFRAIEVLAKHDENYMPPEVAKLMENAEWLLS
;
A
#
# COMPACT_ATOMS: atom_id res chain seq x y z
N MET A 1 -28.10 -9.70 48.00
CA MET A 1 -27.12 -10.46 47.23
C MET A 1 -25.96 -10.86 48.16
N ASN A 2 -25.60 -12.14 48.16
CA ASN A 2 -24.52 -12.63 49.03
C ASN A 2 -23.17 -12.01 48.61
N PRO A 3 -22.32 -11.66 49.61
CA PRO A 3 -21.01 -11.02 49.29
C PRO A 3 -20.12 -11.87 48.40
N ILE A 4 -20.22 -13.20 48.48
CA ILE A 4 -19.48 -14.12 47.62
C ILE A 4 -19.91 -14.01 46.14
N ARG A 5 -21.20 -13.81 45.89
CA ARG A 5 -21.71 -13.60 44.54
C ARG A 5 -21.25 -12.27 43.96
N LYS A 6 -21.23 -11.21 44.78
CA LYS A 6 -20.72 -9.90 44.37
C LYS A 6 -19.25 -9.97 43.93
N GLN A 7 -18.43 -10.65 44.73
CA GLN A 7 -17.01 -10.83 44.46
C GLN A 7 -16.80 -11.59 43.13
N ARG A 8 -17.58 -12.64 42.87
CA ARG A 8 -17.52 -13.40 41.62
C ARG A 8 -17.94 -12.58 40.44
N VAL A 9 -18.98 -11.78 40.55
CA VAL A 9 -19.44 -10.87 39.48
C VAL A 9 -18.39 -9.82 39.17
N TYR A 10 -17.79 -9.21 40.21
CA TYR A 10 -16.70 -8.23 40.00
C TYR A 10 -15.46 -8.87 39.35
N ALA A 11 -15.13 -10.10 39.75
CA ALA A 11 -14.00 -10.83 39.14
C ALA A 11 -14.27 -11.14 37.65
N LEU A 12 -15.48 -11.57 37.33
CA LEU A 12 -15.87 -11.84 35.93
C LEU A 12 -15.89 -10.56 35.09
N MET A 13 -16.37 -9.47 35.63
CA MET A 13 -16.36 -8.16 34.98
C MET A 13 -14.94 -7.66 34.77
N ALA A 14 -14.04 -7.83 35.73
CA ALA A 14 -12.64 -7.47 35.58
C ALA A 14 -11.93 -8.28 34.53
N ILE A 15 -12.17 -9.59 34.45
CA ILE A 15 -11.61 -10.47 33.41
C ILE A 15 -12.15 -10.08 32.04
N ALA A 16 -13.46 -9.86 31.91
CA ALA A 16 -14.08 -9.46 30.66
C ALA A 16 -13.55 -8.09 30.18
N GLY A 17 -13.49 -7.11 31.07
CA GLY A 17 -12.95 -5.78 30.76
C GLY A 17 -11.47 -5.81 30.39
N GLY A 18 -10.68 -6.58 31.13
CA GLY A 18 -9.26 -6.79 30.80
C GLY A 18 -9.05 -7.46 29.45
N SER A 19 -9.87 -8.45 29.12
CA SER A 19 -9.82 -9.14 27.82
C SER A 19 -10.18 -8.21 26.67
N ILE A 20 -11.23 -7.42 26.81
CA ILE A 20 -11.64 -6.44 25.78
C ILE A 20 -10.53 -5.40 25.59
N LEU A 21 -9.95 -4.89 26.68
CA LEU A 21 -8.84 -3.94 26.59
C LEU A 21 -7.62 -4.54 25.90
N ALA A 22 -7.26 -5.79 26.23
CA ALA A 22 -6.14 -6.49 25.63
C ALA A 22 -6.34 -6.66 24.13
N VAL A 23 -7.52 -7.12 23.70
CA VAL A 23 -7.87 -7.27 22.28
C VAL A 23 -7.81 -5.91 21.58
N PHE A 24 -8.35 -4.87 22.19
CA PHE A 24 -8.30 -3.51 21.62
C PHE A 24 -6.87 -3.03 21.43
N LEU A 25 -5.99 -3.23 22.41
CA LEU A 25 -4.58 -2.84 22.29
C LEU A 25 -3.84 -3.63 21.20
N VAL A 26 -4.09 -4.94 21.10
CA VAL A 26 -3.49 -5.78 20.07
C VAL A 26 -3.96 -5.33 18.68
N VAL A 27 -5.25 -5.13 18.49
CA VAL A 27 -5.80 -4.66 17.22
C VAL A 27 -5.25 -3.27 16.85
N SER A 28 -5.16 -2.36 17.82
CA SER A 28 -4.59 -1.03 17.60
C SER A 28 -3.11 -1.08 17.21
N ALA A 29 -2.33 -1.94 17.85
CA ALA A 29 -0.92 -2.13 17.55
C ALA A 29 -0.73 -2.74 16.14
N LEU A 30 -1.52 -3.74 15.80
CA LEU A 30 -1.50 -4.36 14.47
C LEU A 30 -1.91 -3.38 13.39
N SER A 31 -2.95 -2.57 13.64
CA SER A 31 -3.41 -1.57 12.67
C SER A 31 -2.35 -0.52 12.33
N LYS A 32 -1.53 -0.15 13.30
CA LYS A 32 -0.42 0.79 13.08
C LYS A 32 0.74 0.17 12.31
N ASN A 33 0.92 -1.14 12.43
CA ASN A 33 2.01 -1.88 11.79
C ASN A 33 1.61 -2.51 10.47
N LEU A 34 0.32 -2.52 10.13
CA LEU A 34 -0.11 -2.94 8.81
C LEU A 34 0.30 -1.87 7.81
N ASN A 35 1.35 -2.14 7.08
CA ASN A 35 1.70 -1.36 5.90
C ASN A 35 0.61 -1.60 4.87
N LEU A 36 -0.42 -0.78 4.93
CA LEU A 36 -1.56 -0.89 4.04
C LEU A 36 -1.09 -0.64 2.60
N PHE A 37 -1.44 -1.56 1.74
CA PHE A 37 -1.16 -1.46 0.31
C PHE A 37 -2.31 -0.74 -0.38
N TYR A 38 -1.97 0.28 -1.15
CA TYR A 38 -2.95 1.08 -1.88
C TYR A 38 -2.64 1.06 -3.37
N SER A 39 -3.68 1.00 -4.18
CA SER A 39 -3.57 1.31 -5.60
C SER A 39 -3.64 2.82 -5.82
N PRO A 40 -3.22 3.35 -6.98
CA PRO A 40 -3.40 4.76 -7.31
C PRO A 40 -4.85 5.25 -7.17
N THR A 41 -5.82 4.42 -7.55
CA THR A 41 -7.25 4.72 -7.38
C THR A 41 -7.63 4.85 -5.91
N ASP A 42 -7.14 3.94 -5.06
CA ASP A 42 -7.42 3.98 -3.63
C ASP A 42 -6.86 5.24 -2.96
N LEU A 43 -5.69 5.68 -3.39
CA LEU A 43 -5.07 6.91 -2.86
C LEU A 43 -5.84 8.17 -3.23
N LEU A 44 -6.46 8.19 -4.40
CA LEU A 44 -7.30 9.32 -4.81
C LEU A 44 -8.62 9.36 -4.08
N ASN A 45 -9.16 8.21 -3.70
CA ASN A 45 -10.45 8.08 -3.05
C ASN A 45 -10.40 8.19 -1.53
N ASN A 46 -9.23 7.98 -0.93
CA ASN A 46 -9.03 8.01 0.52
C ASN A 46 -8.23 9.25 0.93
N GLU A 47 -8.74 9.96 1.92
CA GLU A 47 -8.00 11.04 2.54
C GLU A 47 -7.03 10.46 3.57
N LEU A 48 -5.76 10.37 3.17
CA LEU A 48 -4.69 9.88 4.01
C LEU A 48 -3.89 11.05 4.58
N SER A 49 -3.48 10.91 5.84
CA SER A 49 -2.58 11.89 6.45
C SER A 49 -1.23 11.91 5.74
N PRO A 50 -0.66 13.08 5.45
CA PRO A 50 0.63 13.17 4.76
C PRO A 50 1.79 12.50 5.49
N ASP A 51 1.67 12.32 6.81
CA ASP A 51 2.72 11.74 7.64
C ASP A 51 2.59 10.21 7.79
N THR A 52 1.65 9.59 7.10
CA THR A 52 1.43 8.14 7.19
C THR A 52 2.29 7.41 6.18
N LEU A 53 3.12 6.49 6.67
CA LEU A 53 3.92 5.61 5.82
C LEU A 53 3.02 4.54 5.21
N ILE A 54 2.92 4.52 3.89
CA ILE A 54 2.07 3.60 3.16
C ILE A 54 2.85 2.92 2.03
N ARG A 55 2.31 1.83 1.54
CA ARG A 55 2.79 1.17 0.34
C ARG A 55 1.80 1.39 -0.79
N ALA A 56 2.31 1.81 -1.92
CA ALA A 56 1.53 1.93 -3.14
C ALA A 56 2.15 1.05 -4.21
N GLY A 57 1.34 0.53 -5.09
CA GLY A 57 1.85 -0.32 -6.15
C GLY A 57 1.00 -0.24 -7.41
N GLY A 58 1.60 -0.61 -8.49
CA GLY A 58 1.00 -0.63 -9.80
C GLY A 58 2.05 -0.91 -10.85
N MET A 59 1.77 -0.54 -12.07
CA MET A 59 2.72 -0.71 -13.19
C MET A 59 3.32 0.64 -13.59
N VAL A 60 4.60 0.62 -13.90
CA VAL A 60 5.30 1.81 -14.40
C VAL A 60 4.78 2.13 -15.81
N ARG A 61 4.25 3.32 -15.97
CA ARG A 61 3.74 3.78 -17.26
C ARG A 61 4.88 4.00 -18.25
N GLU A 62 4.70 3.54 -19.47
CA GLU A 62 5.67 3.71 -20.55
C GLU A 62 5.92 5.20 -20.84
N GLY A 63 7.20 5.58 -20.96
CA GLY A 63 7.60 6.95 -21.26
C GLY A 63 7.47 7.93 -20.10
N SER A 64 7.17 7.43 -18.89
CA SER A 64 6.98 8.29 -17.72
C SER A 64 8.25 8.52 -16.90
N ILE A 65 9.31 7.73 -17.11
CA ILE A 65 10.52 7.80 -16.32
C ILE A 65 11.33 9.03 -16.71
N LYS A 66 11.53 9.93 -15.76
CA LYS A 66 12.35 11.14 -15.91
C LYS A 66 13.49 11.10 -14.90
N ARG A 67 14.71 11.14 -15.39
CA ARG A 67 15.90 11.17 -14.56
C ARG A 67 16.53 12.55 -14.59
N SER A 68 16.92 13.04 -13.42
CA SER A 68 17.70 14.27 -13.33
C SER A 68 19.16 14.00 -13.68
N ASN A 69 19.75 14.84 -14.52
CA ASN A 69 21.16 14.68 -14.94
C ASN A 69 22.16 14.98 -13.83
N ASN A 70 21.78 15.76 -12.83
CA ASN A 70 22.69 16.24 -11.79
C ASN A 70 22.40 15.64 -10.41
N SER A 71 21.41 14.78 -10.27
CA SER A 71 21.02 14.21 -8.99
C SER A 71 20.46 12.79 -9.17
N LEU A 72 20.33 12.08 -8.07
CA LEU A 72 19.71 10.75 -8.04
C LEU A 72 18.18 10.82 -8.04
N ASN A 73 17.63 12.00 -8.28
CA ASN A 73 16.18 12.18 -8.30
C ASN A 73 15.57 11.58 -9.57
N ILE A 74 14.57 10.75 -9.37
CA ILE A 74 13.87 10.06 -10.44
C ILE A 74 12.37 10.29 -10.24
N GLU A 75 11.68 10.66 -11.30
CA GLU A 75 10.24 10.79 -11.32
C GLU A 75 9.67 9.78 -12.31
N PHE A 76 8.64 9.06 -11.91
CA PHE A 76 7.94 8.14 -12.79
C PHE A 76 6.47 8.05 -12.38
N VAL A 77 5.65 7.55 -13.28
CA VAL A 77 4.21 7.41 -13.04
C VAL A 77 3.87 5.93 -12.88
N VAL A 78 3.15 5.63 -11.82
CA VAL A 78 2.60 4.29 -11.56
C VAL A 78 1.10 4.34 -11.82
N THR A 79 0.61 3.38 -12.57
CA THR A 79 -0.80 3.31 -12.95
C THR A 79 -1.43 1.98 -12.54
N ASP A 80 -2.71 2.01 -12.19
CA ASP A 80 -3.55 0.83 -12.03
C ASP A 80 -4.52 0.64 -13.21
N PHE A 81 -4.24 1.30 -14.33
CA PHE A 81 -5.07 1.36 -15.55
C PHE A 81 -6.36 2.17 -15.41
N LYS A 82 -6.63 2.73 -14.23
CA LYS A 82 -7.75 3.64 -14.00
C LYS A 82 -7.26 5.04 -13.66
N ASN A 83 -6.27 5.13 -12.78
CA ASN A 83 -5.68 6.38 -12.32
C ASN A 83 -4.17 6.27 -12.27
N ASP A 84 -3.51 7.39 -12.41
CA ASP A 84 -2.07 7.52 -12.38
C ASP A 84 -1.62 8.18 -11.09
N LEU A 85 -0.47 7.76 -10.57
CA LEU A 85 0.16 8.33 -9.40
C LEU A 85 1.60 8.69 -9.74
N THR A 86 1.96 9.96 -9.58
CA THR A 86 3.32 10.43 -9.79
C THR A 86 4.18 10.08 -8.58
N ILE A 87 5.30 9.39 -8.81
CA ILE A 87 6.23 8.96 -7.79
C ILE A 87 7.53 9.75 -7.92
N ASN A 88 7.96 10.34 -6.83
CA ASN A 88 9.27 10.99 -6.71
C ASN A 88 10.17 10.14 -5.82
N TYR A 89 11.30 9.72 -6.34
CA TYR A 89 12.26 8.88 -5.61
C TYR A 89 13.67 9.44 -5.76
N SER A 90 14.40 9.48 -4.67
CA SER A 90 15.80 9.86 -4.66
C SER A 90 16.64 8.69 -4.17
N GLY A 91 17.41 8.10 -5.07
CA GLY A 91 18.24 6.94 -4.74
C GLY A 91 18.51 6.07 -5.96
N ILE A 92 19.03 4.89 -5.70
CA ILE A 92 19.36 3.90 -6.72
C ILE A 92 18.16 2.98 -6.93
N LEU A 93 17.71 2.89 -8.17
CA LEU A 93 16.62 1.98 -8.53
C LEU A 93 17.12 0.53 -8.59
N PRO A 94 16.25 -0.45 -8.26
CA PRO A 94 16.57 -1.86 -8.49
C PRO A 94 16.87 -2.16 -9.96
N ASP A 95 17.71 -3.15 -10.21
CA ASP A 95 18.08 -3.56 -11.57
C ASP A 95 16.87 -4.01 -12.39
N LEU A 96 15.84 -4.51 -11.72
CA LEU A 96 14.62 -4.99 -12.35
C LEU A 96 13.61 -3.88 -12.65
N PHE A 97 13.90 -2.66 -12.25
CA PHE A 97 13.03 -1.52 -12.52
C PHE A 97 13.08 -1.16 -14.01
N SER A 98 11.94 -1.20 -14.64
CA SER A 98 11.79 -0.87 -16.05
C SER A 98 10.38 -0.38 -16.35
N GLU A 99 10.19 0.22 -17.50
CA GLU A 99 8.85 0.56 -17.97
C GLU A 99 7.99 -0.71 -18.11
N LYS A 100 6.71 -0.58 -17.83
CA LYS A 100 5.74 -1.68 -17.83
C LYS A 100 5.98 -2.76 -16.77
N ALA A 101 6.94 -2.56 -15.86
CA ALA A 101 7.18 -3.48 -14.76
C ALA A 101 6.23 -3.20 -13.58
N GLY A 102 5.88 -4.23 -12.84
CA GLY A 102 5.18 -4.07 -11.58
C GLY A 102 6.12 -3.56 -10.50
N VAL A 103 5.73 -2.51 -9.79
CA VAL A 103 6.53 -1.93 -8.71
C VAL A 103 5.67 -1.72 -7.48
N VAL A 104 6.32 -1.83 -6.33
CA VAL A 104 5.76 -1.42 -5.04
C VAL A 104 6.66 -0.35 -4.47
N VAL A 105 6.09 0.79 -4.14
CA VAL A 105 6.80 1.91 -3.54
C VAL A 105 6.32 2.10 -2.12
N GLN A 106 7.23 2.41 -1.23
CA GLN A 106 6.93 2.72 0.16
C GLN A 106 7.34 4.17 0.43
N GLY A 107 6.45 4.92 1.04
CA GLY A 107 6.71 6.32 1.33
C GLY A 107 5.47 7.06 1.80
N TYR A 108 5.43 8.33 1.47
CA TYR A 108 4.40 9.25 1.96
C TYR A 108 3.67 9.93 0.79
N LEU A 109 2.35 10.03 0.92
CA LEU A 109 1.55 10.80 -0.01
C LEU A 109 1.69 12.29 0.34
N GLU A 110 2.10 13.11 -0.62
CA GLU A 110 2.21 14.55 -0.44
C GLU A 110 0.87 15.25 -0.71
N LYS A 111 0.72 16.44 -0.12
CA LYS A 111 -0.51 17.24 -0.27
C LYS A 111 -0.85 17.61 -1.72
N GLU A 112 0.15 17.63 -2.57
CA GLU A 112 0.00 17.95 -4.00
C GLU A 112 -0.55 16.79 -4.83
N GLY A 113 -0.74 15.61 -4.21
CA GLY A 113 -1.19 14.42 -4.90
C GLY A 113 -0.06 13.55 -5.45
N SER A 114 1.19 13.97 -5.31
CA SER A 114 2.36 13.16 -5.65
C SER A 114 2.74 12.25 -4.49
N PHE A 115 3.52 11.21 -4.77
CA PHE A 115 3.99 10.26 -3.77
C PHE A 115 5.50 10.35 -3.65
N ARG A 116 5.98 10.61 -2.44
CA ARG A 116 7.42 10.62 -2.16
C ARG A 116 7.85 9.25 -1.67
N ALA A 117 8.50 8.49 -2.53
CA ALA A 117 9.00 7.16 -2.19
C ALA A 117 10.32 7.24 -1.44
N ILE A 118 10.44 6.43 -0.39
CA ILE A 118 11.70 6.20 0.32
C ILE A 118 12.31 4.85 -0.07
N GLU A 119 11.52 3.95 -0.62
CA GLU A 119 11.96 2.65 -1.10
C GLU A 119 11.14 2.25 -2.32
N VAL A 120 11.81 1.68 -3.30
CA VAL A 120 11.18 1.16 -4.51
C VAL A 120 11.57 -0.30 -4.67
N LEU A 121 10.57 -1.17 -4.77
CA LEU A 121 10.75 -2.59 -5.01
C LEU A 121 10.15 -2.94 -6.37
N ALA A 122 10.99 -3.43 -7.26
CA ALA A 122 10.52 -3.94 -8.55
C ALA A 122 10.37 -5.46 -8.45
N LYS A 123 9.23 -5.96 -8.86
CA LYS A 123 9.02 -7.39 -8.96
C LYS A 123 9.25 -7.84 -10.38
N HIS A 124 10.23 -8.69 -10.54
CA HIS A 124 10.47 -9.34 -11.82
C HIS A 124 9.88 -10.75 -11.75
N ASP A 125 8.63 -10.83 -12.12
CA ASP A 125 8.01 -12.12 -12.34
C ASP A 125 7.28 -12.03 -13.67
N GLU A 126 7.94 -12.47 -14.72
CA GLU A 126 7.37 -12.51 -16.07
C GLU A 126 6.08 -13.35 -16.10
N ASN A 127 5.92 -14.22 -15.10
CA ASN A 127 4.76 -15.07 -14.93
C ASN A 127 3.75 -14.53 -13.90
N TYR A 128 4.13 -13.45 -13.17
CA TYR A 128 3.22 -12.88 -12.18
C TYR A 128 2.42 -11.74 -12.79
N MET A 129 1.23 -12.09 -13.20
CA MET A 129 0.22 -11.11 -13.54
C MET A 129 -0.71 -10.96 -12.35
N PRO A 130 -1.00 -9.73 -11.87
CA PRO A 130 -2.06 -9.57 -10.88
C PRO A 130 -3.33 -10.24 -11.40
N PRO A 131 -4.11 -10.93 -10.54
CA PRO A 131 -5.32 -11.64 -10.99
C PRO A 131 -6.30 -10.76 -11.76
N GLU A 132 -6.34 -9.47 -11.45
CA GLU A 132 -7.19 -8.50 -12.14
C GLU A 132 -6.73 -8.23 -13.57
N VAL A 133 -5.43 -8.14 -13.79
CA VAL A 133 -4.84 -7.93 -15.12
C VAL A 133 -4.93 -9.20 -15.95
N ALA A 134 -4.73 -10.36 -15.33
CA ALA A 134 -4.86 -11.66 -15.99
C ALA A 134 -6.27 -11.85 -16.56
N LYS A 135 -7.31 -11.47 -15.81
CA LYS A 135 -8.70 -11.52 -16.28
C LYS A 135 -8.95 -10.59 -17.46
N LEU A 136 -8.35 -9.41 -17.45
CA LEU A 136 -8.50 -8.46 -18.55
C LEU A 136 -7.83 -8.96 -19.83
N MET A 137 -6.68 -9.59 -19.72
CA MET A 137 -5.97 -10.16 -20.85
C MET A 137 -6.65 -11.41 -21.40
N GLU A 138 -7.19 -12.25 -20.53
CA GLU A 138 -7.98 -13.41 -20.93
C GLU A 138 -9.21 -12.98 -21.74
N ASN A 139 -9.89 -11.94 -21.29
CA ASN A 139 -11.02 -11.37 -22.01
C ASN A 139 -10.62 -10.73 -23.35
N ALA A 140 -9.42 -10.18 -23.44
CA ALA A 140 -8.91 -9.57 -24.66
C ALA A 140 -8.51 -10.60 -25.72
N GLU A 141 -7.98 -11.75 -25.30
CA GLU A 141 -7.65 -12.85 -26.22
C GLU A 141 -8.88 -13.40 -26.94
N TRP A 142 -10.01 -13.48 -26.25
CA TRP A 142 -11.29 -13.89 -26.86
C TRP A 142 -11.77 -12.94 -27.95
N LEU A 143 -11.40 -11.67 -27.86
CA LEU A 143 -11.76 -10.65 -28.85
C LEU A 143 -10.84 -10.67 -30.08
N LEU A 144 -9.68 -11.29 -29.98
CA LEU A 144 -8.68 -11.36 -31.07
C LEU A 144 -8.71 -12.70 -31.82
N SER A 145 -9.48 -13.68 -31.34
CA SER A 145 -9.61 -15.00 -31.96
C SER A 145 -10.85 -15.10 -32.86
#